data_40d9c61ba4342d272d85b1fb471b3102
#
_entry.id   40d9c61ba4342d272d85b1fb471b3102
#
_cell.length_a   1.000
_cell.length_b   1.000
_cell.length_c   1.000
_cell.angle_alpha   90.00
_cell.angle_beta   90.00
_cell.angle_gamma   90.00
#
_symmetry.space_group_name_H-M   'P 1'
#
loop_
_entity.id
_entity.type
_entity.pdbx_description
1 polymer ?
#
loop_
_entity_poly.entity_id
_entity_poly.type
_entity_poly.pdbx_seq_one_letter_code
_entity_poly.pdbx_strand_id
1 'polypeptide(L)' 'MSLPKDPVMCLSVMNTLLRDTGDTLDEVCRSWGEEKEDLLRRMAEAGFEYDEEERRFR' A
#
# COMPACT_ATOMS: atom_id res chain seq x y z
N MET A 1 -13.04 5.51 3.62
CA MET A 1 -12.01 6.36 3.02
C MET A 1 -11.28 5.61 1.93
N SER A 2 -10.93 6.28 0.86
CA SER A 2 -10.20 5.64 -0.23
C SER A 2 -8.78 6.18 -0.29
N LEU A 3 -7.87 5.33 -0.79
CA LEU A 3 -6.50 5.73 -0.98
C LEU A 3 -6.37 6.70 -2.16
N PRO A 4 -5.34 7.57 -2.15
CA PRO A 4 -5.11 8.45 -3.29
C PRO A 4 -4.91 7.68 -4.58
N LYS A 5 -5.38 8.25 -5.69
CA LYS A 5 -5.18 7.63 -6.99
C LYS A 5 -3.77 7.84 -7.53
N ASP A 6 -3.11 8.90 -7.08
CA ASP A 6 -1.73 9.18 -7.45
C ASP A 6 -0.82 8.13 -6.81
N PRO A 7 -0.05 7.37 -7.59
CA PRO A 7 0.79 6.31 -7.04
C PRO A 7 1.81 6.80 -6.03
N VAL A 8 2.38 7.98 -6.23
CA VAL A 8 3.37 8.53 -5.31
C VAL A 8 2.73 8.87 -3.97
N MET A 9 1.56 9.49 -4.00
CA MET A 9 0.84 9.80 -2.77
C MET A 9 0.35 8.54 -2.10
N CYS A 10 -0.11 7.56 -2.87
CA CYS A 10 -0.55 6.28 -2.35
C CYS A 10 0.62 5.56 -1.66
N LEU A 11 1.79 5.59 -2.27
CA LEU A 11 3.00 5.01 -1.69
C LEU A 11 3.28 5.61 -0.31
N SER A 12 3.22 6.92 -0.21
CA SER A 12 3.49 7.63 1.03
C SER A 12 2.49 7.26 2.11
N VAL A 13 1.21 7.27 1.77
CA VAL A 13 0.14 6.93 2.71
C VAL A 13 0.28 5.48 3.18
N MET A 14 0.48 4.56 2.25
CA MET A 14 0.60 3.15 2.58
C MET A 14 1.80 2.87 3.48
N ASN A 15 2.95 3.44 3.15
CA ASN A 15 4.14 3.24 3.97
C ASN A 15 3.96 3.82 5.38
N THR A 16 3.28 4.94 5.49
CA THR A 16 2.98 5.53 6.80
C THR A 16 2.06 4.62 7.60
N LEU A 17 1.00 4.10 6.98
CA LEU A 17 0.06 3.21 7.65
C LEU A 17 0.75 1.92 8.10
N LEU A 18 1.52 1.31 7.22
CA LEU A 18 2.22 0.07 7.53
C LEU A 18 3.20 0.25 8.69
N ARG A 19 3.89 1.39 8.73
CA ARG A 19 4.83 1.68 9.80
C ARG A 19 4.13 1.96 11.12
N ASP A 20 3.11 2.79 11.08
CA ASP A 20 2.45 3.28 12.32
C ASP A 20 1.56 2.24 12.96
N THR A 21 0.84 1.45 12.16
CA THR A 21 -0.07 0.44 12.70
C THR A 21 0.61 -0.90 12.95
N GLY A 22 1.72 -1.17 12.25
CA GLY A 22 2.36 -2.47 12.32
C GLY A 22 1.57 -3.59 11.66
N ASP A 23 0.53 -3.24 10.92
CA ASP A 23 -0.32 -4.22 10.25
C ASP A 23 0.34 -4.75 8.99
N THR A 24 -0.17 -5.90 8.52
CA THR A 24 0.23 -6.42 7.23
C THR A 24 -0.47 -5.65 6.12
N LEU A 25 0.04 -5.80 4.90
CA LEU A 25 -0.59 -5.17 3.75
C LEU A 25 -2.04 -5.62 3.58
N ASP A 26 -2.31 -6.91 3.83
CA ASP A 26 -3.68 -7.44 3.76
C ASP A 26 -4.61 -6.72 4.73
N GLU A 27 -4.13 -6.51 5.94
CA GLU A 27 -4.95 -5.87 6.97
C GLU A 27 -5.24 -4.42 6.65
N VAL A 28 -4.23 -3.70 6.17
CA VAL A 28 -4.41 -2.29 5.77
C VAL A 28 -5.39 -2.18 4.61
N CYS A 29 -5.23 -3.04 3.60
CA CYS A 29 -6.14 -3.03 2.46
C CYS A 29 -7.57 -3.34 2.88
N ARG A 30 -7.75 -4.30 3.79
CA ARG A 30 -9.08 -4.64 4.28
C ARG A 30 -9.71 -3.47 5.04
N SER A 31 -8.93 -2.80 5.88
CA SER A 31 -9.43 -1.66 6.65
C SER A 31 -9.89 -0.52 5.75
N TRP A 32 -9.24 -0.34 4.61
CA TRP A 32 -9.53 0.76 3.71
C TRP A 32 -10.47 0.37 2.57
N GLY A 33 -10.92 -0.88 2.56
CA GLY A 33 -11.82 -1.36 1.51
C GLY A 33 -11.15 -1.48 0.16
N GLU A 34 -9.84 -1.72 0.14
CA GLU A 34 -9.07 -1.88 -1.09
C GLU A 34 -8.78 -3.34 -1.36
N GLU A 35 -8.69 -3.70 -2.64
CA GLU A 35 -8.25 -5.03 -3.04
C GLU A 35 -6.73 -5.05 -3.15
N LYS A 36 -6.10 -5.97 -2.42
CA LYS A 36 -4.64 -6.06 -2.38
C LYS A 36 -4.05 -6.23 -3.78
N GLU A 37 -4.64 -7.14 -4.57
CA GLU A 37 -4.12 -7.41 -5.92
C GLU A 37 -4.20 -6.19 -6.83
N ASP A 38 -5.31 -5.47 -6.76
CA ASP A 38 -5.47 -4.25 -7.54
C ASP A 38 -4.48 -3.18 -7.12
N LEU A 39 -4.29 -3.03 -5.82
CA LEU A 39 -3.34 -2.07 -5.29
C LEU A 39 -1.93 -2.40 -5.75
N LEU A 40 -1.54 -3.67 -5.62
CA LEU A 40 -0.21 -4.11 -6.05
C LEU A 40 0.02 -3.87 -7.53
N ARG A 41 -1.00 -4.13 -8.35
CA ARG A 41 -0.90 -3.91 -9.80
C ARG A 41 -0.73 -2.43 -10.13
N ARG A 42 -1.54 -1.57 -9.50
CA ARG A 42 -1.42 -0.13 -9.73
C ARG A 42 -0.05 0.40 -9.31
N MET A 43 0.46 -0.07 -8.19
CA MET A 43 1.77 0.34 -7.73
C MET A 43 2.88 -0.18 -8.63
N ALA A 44 2.75 -1.41 -9.12
CA ALA A 44 3.73 -1.99 -10.03
C ALA A 44 3.78 -1.23 -11.35
N GLU A 45 2.63 -0.78 -11.85
CA GLU A 45 2.59 0.02 -13.07
C GLU A 45 3.35 1.33 -12.92
N ALA A 46 3.41 1.86 -11.71
CA ALA A 46 4.16 3.08 -11.42
C ALA A 46 5.61 2.80 -11.03
N GLY A 47 6.04 1.54 -11.05
CA GLY A 47 7.40 1.17 -10.74
C GLY A 47 7.67 0.88 -9.26
N PHE A 48 6.63 0.72 -8.46
CA PHE A 48 6.78 0.43 -7.03
C PHE A 48 6.46 -1.02 -6.74
N GLU A 49 7.23 -1.61 -5.83
CA GLU A 49 7.02 -2.99 -5.40
C GLU A 49 6.94 -3.06 -3.89
N TYR A 50 6.15 -4.01 -3.40
CA TYR A 50 6.02 -4.23 -1.96
C TYR A 50 7.11 -5.16 -1.45
N ASP A 51 7.83 -4.71 -0.41
CA ASP A 51 8.87 -5.50 0.24
C ASP A 51 8.27 -6.11 1.51
N GLU A 52 8.08 -7.43 1.49
CA GLU A 52 7.47 -8.13 2.62
C GLU A 52 8.38 -8.16 3.85
N GLU A 53 9.69 -8.18 3.65
CA GLU A 53 10.62 -8.20 4.77
C GLU A 53 10.62 -6.90 5.53
N GLU A 54 10.63 -5.79 4.81
CA GLU A 54 10.60 -4.46 5.41
C GLU A 54 9.20 -3.92 5.62
N ARG A 55 8.20 -4.60 5.06
CA ARG A 55 6.79 -4.21 5.16
C ARG A 55 6.54 -2.80 4.65
N ARG A 56 7.08 -2.52 3.48
CA ARG A 56 6.88 -1.22 2.84
C ARG A 56 7.00 -1.36 1.34
N PHE A 57 6.47 -0.35 0.65
CA PHE A 57 6.68 -0.23 -0.79
C PHE A 57 7.98 0.47 -1.09
N ARG A 58 8.58 0.11 -2.20
CA ARG A 58 9.82 0.72 -2.68
C ARG A 58 9.62 1.39 -4.03
#